data_dcf182b3c98fb2ef084b52392b9cf89a
#
_entry.id   dcf182b3c98fb2ef084b52392b9cf89a
#
_cell.length_a   1.000
_cell.length_b   1.000
_cell.length_c   1.000
_cell.angle_alpha   90.00
_cell.angle_beta   90.00
_cell.angle_gamma   90.00
#
_symmetry.space_group_name_H-M   'P 1'
#
loop_
_entity.id
_entity.type
_entity.pdbx_description
1 polymer ?
#
loop_
_entity_poly.entity_id
_entity_poly.type
_entity_poly.pdbx_seq_one_letter_code
_entity_poly.pdbx_strand_id
1 'polypeptide(L)'
;MADWLGKIGGSVKDAKTRASADAAQRKEAGDSPKSVILNANDVQGEYDAYRALKTTLGGEPVKITIDHIRAFQHNIRTVKNKFKAGIRARQVIDLSLKDDIARSNEQIRMAVPTSAGKEPGTGGGALVRFMTNAGPDSDVTRHHVLVNFMDFSKIASSGAHGDARKSADRLRKQPLKIECSCGRWRFWFRYIATIGGFNAGRDETGFPKIRNPGLSGVACKHILRVMHEVESSSSVLAFLERLIKKAREKDDNQVNIRNSQKDAEAQAKEQAENGSDVGESTARREKWRAQAQARRDNAKKRRDESRKHQKEGAATRQAKAADRAAKSEDAYVQRAMKQTEEKFGFKMTDEQVRATREKYRRDHA
;
A
#
# COMPACT_ATOMS: atom_id res chain seq x y z
N MET A 1 9.43 -40.86 15.34
CA MET A 1 10.66 -40.12 15.00
C MET A 1 11.11 -40.27 13.52
N ALA A 2 10.82 -41.39 12.86
CA ALA A 2 11.29 -41.65 11.47
C ALA A 2 10.60 -40.81 10.35
N ASP A 3 9.37 -40.38 10.56
CA ASP A 3 8.57 -39.65 9.51
C ASP A 3 9.00 -38.18 9.31
N TRP A 4 9.68 -37.59 10.27
CA TRP A 4 10.16 -36.21 10.20
C TRP A 4 11.42 -36.07 9.32
N LEU A 5 12.34 -37.02 9.41
CA LEU A 5 13.56 -37.07 8.56
C LEU A 5 13.23 -37.29 7.09
N GLY A 6 12.20 -38.08 6.77
CA GLY A 6 11.72 -38.27 5.39
C GLY A 6 11.12 -36.98 4.79
N LYS A 7 10.44 -36.17 5.60
CA LYS A 7 9.86 -34.87 5.16
C LYS A 7 10.91 -33.79 4.92
N ILE A 8 11.98 -33.78 5.73
CA ILE A 8 13.14 -32.90 5.50
C ILE A 8 13.89 -33.33 4.23
N GLY A 9 14.12 -34.63 4.02
CA GLY A 9 14.76 -35.16 2.83
C GLY A 9 14.01 -34.78 1.55
N GLY A 10 12.68 -34.86 1.54
CA GLY A 10 11.84 -34.40 0.44
C GLY A 10 11.97 -32.90 0.18
N SER A 11 11.94 -32.08 1.21
CA SER A 11 12.08 -30.61 1.11
C SER A 11 13.47 -30.20 0.60
N VAL A 12 14.53 -30.85 1.06
CA VAL A 12 15.92 -30.62 0.59
C VAL A 12 16.09 -31.07 -0.85
N LYS A 13 15.51 -32.22 -1.21
CA LYS A 13 15.53 -32.75 -2.59
C LYS A 13 14.78 -31.81 -3.54
N ASP A 14 13.62 -31.32 -3.16
CA ASP A 14 12.86 -30.32 -3.90
C ASP A 14 13.62 -28.99 -4.05
N ALA A 15 14.31 -28.54 -3.01
CA ALA A 15 15.15 -27.35 -3.06
C ALA A 15 16.36 -27.54 -4.00
N LYS A 16 17.00 -28.68 -3.96
CA LYS A 16 18.09 -29.06 -4.90
C LYS A 16 17.61 -29.13 -6.34
N THR A 17 16.46 -29.78 -6.58
CA THR A 17 15.87 -29.90 -7.92
C THR A 17 15.50 -28.53 -8.48
N ARG A 18 14.95 -27.64 -7.64
CA ARG A 18 14.66 -26.25 -8.04
C ARG A 18 15.93 -25.45 -8.30
N ALA A 19 16.96 -25.62 -7.49
CA ALA A 19 18.24 -24.94 -7.71
C ALA A 19 18.93 -25.39 -8.99
N SER A 20 18.87 -26.69 -9.30
CA SER A 20 19.44 -27.23 -10.56
C SER A 20 18.61 -26.82 -11.79
N ALA A 21 17.27 -26.80 -11.70
CA ALA A 21 16.42 -26.28 -12.75
C ALA A 21 16.64 -24.76 -12.97
N ASP A 22 16.85 -24.00 -11.89
CA ASP A 22 17.24 -22.59 -11.93
C ASP A 22 18.58 -22.39 -12.63
N ALA A 23 19.57 -23.23 -12.33
CA ALA A 23 20.89 -23.18 -12.95
C ALA A 23 20.82 -23.58 -14.43
N ALA A 24 20.05 -24.61 -14.79
CA ALA A 24 19.84 -25.03 -16.16
C ALA A 24 19.16 -23.94 -17.01
N GLN A 25 18.07 -23.35 -16.52
CA GLN A 25 17.41 -22.26 -17.23
C GLN A 25 18.28 -20.99 -17.35
N ARG A 26 19.15 -20.74 -16.38
CA ARG A 26 20.15 -19.65 -16.50
C ARG A 26 21.18 -19.96 -17.55
N LYS A 27 21.57 -21.21 -17.67
CA LYS A 27 22.51 -21.69 -18.69
C LYS A 27 21.89 -21.59 -20.08
N GLU A 28 20.65 -22.07 -20.27
CA GLU A 28 19.91 -21.94 -21.53
C GLU A 28 19.68 -20.47 -21.93
N ALA A 29 19.29 -19.61 -20.96
CA ALA A 29 19.15 -18.16 -21.19
C ALA A 29 20.50 -17.47 -21.41
N GLY A 30 21.62 -18.15 -21.08
CA GLY A 30 22.97 -17.64 -21.01
C GLY A 30 23.97 -18.20 -21.97
N ASP A 31 23.60 -19.10 -22.87
CA ASP A 31 24.52 -19.84 -23.76
C ASP A 31 25.16 -18.96 -24.86
N SER A 32 24.86 -17.70 -24.89
CA SER A 32 25.65 -16.73 -25.62
C SER A 32 26.69 -16.12 -24.67
N PRO A 33 27.99 -16.04 -25.04
CA PRO A 33 29.00 -15.27 -24.27
C PRO A 33 28.59 -13.85 -23.95
N LYS A 34 27.51 -13.38 -24.58
CA LYS A 34 26.90 -12.06 -24.48
C LYS A 34 25.93 -11.90 -23.29
N SER A 35 25.63 -12.97 -22.52
CA SER A 35 24.60 -13.00 -21.46
C SER A 35 25.15 -13.39 -20.08
N VAL A 36 26.44 -13.28 -19.86
CA VAL A 36 27.05 -13.46 -18.53
C VAL A 36 26.34 -12.58 -17.51
N ILE A 37 26.00 -13.15 -16.35
CA ILE A 37 25.32 -12.44 -15.26
C ILE A 37 26.21 -11.30 -14.77
N LEU A 38 25.62 -10.13 -14.64
CA LEU A 38 26.23 -8.99 -13.94
C LEU A 38 26.05 -9.21 -12.43
N ASN A 39 27.15 -9.43 -11.72
CA ASN A 39 27.13 -9.69 -10.29
C ASN A 39 27.19 -8.38 -9.46
N ALA A 40 27.14 -8.50 -8.14
CA ALA A 40 27.16 -7.33 -7.24
C ALA A 40 28.45 -6.52 -7.36
N ASN A 41 29.61 -7.18 -7.54
CA ASN A 41 30.90 -6.50 -7.68
C ASN A 41 30.98 -5.74 -9.01
N ASP A 42 30.50 -6.33 -10.10
CA ASP A 42 30.41 -5.63 -11.39
C ASP A 42 29.60 -4.31 -11.27
N VAL A 43 28.52 -4.34 -10.49
CA VAL A 43 27.65 -3.17 -10.28
C VAL A 43 28.26 -2.16 -9.31
N GLN A 44 29.17 -2.58 -8.42
CA GLN A 44 29.86 -1.68 -7.48
C GLN A 44 30.98 -0.85 -8.12
N GLY A 45 31.28 -1.07 -9.40
CA GLY A 45 32.23 -0.25 -10.15
C GLY A 45 33.51 -0.96 -10.55
N GLU A 46 33.66 -2.24 -10.22
CA GLU A 46 34.77 -3.11 -10.66
C GLU A 46 34.55 -3.72 -12.04
N TYR A 47 33.67 -3.11 -12.83
CA TYR A 47 33.31 -3.61 -14.15
C TYR A 47 34.42 -3.33 -15.14
N ASP A 48 34.95 -4.42 -15.72
CA ASP A 48 35.88 -4.34 -16.85
C ASP A 48 35.13 -3.97 -18.13
N ALA A 49 35.42 -2.80 -18.69
CA ALA A 49 34.82 -2.30 -19.91
C ALA A 49 35.12 -3.16 -21.14
N TYR A 50 36.17 -3.99 -21.11
CA TYR A 50 36.49 -4.95 -22.18
C TYR A 50 35.56 -6.18 -22.19
N ARG A 51 34.86 -6.44 -21.09
CA ARG A 51 33.85 -7.50 -21.08
C ARG A 51 32.69 -7.15 -22.03
N ALA A 52 32.40 -8.03 -22.99
CA ALA A 52 31.37 -7.84 -24.00
C ALA A 52 29.94 -8.08 -23.47
N LEU A 53 29.61 -7.57 -22.26
CA LEU A 53 28.28 -7.67 -21.69
C LEU A 53 27.32 -6.68 -22.36
N LYS A 54 26.06 -7.09 -22.51
CA LYS A 54 24.99 -6.26 -23.07
C LYS A 54 23.94 -5.93 -22.04
N THR A 55 23.27 -4.79 -22.24
CA THR A 55 22.07 -4.34 -21.51
C THR A 55 21.02 -3.86 -22.50
N THR A 56 19.77 -3.81 -22.04
CA THR A 56 18.64 -3.18 -22.72
C THR A 56 18.21 -1.87 -22.05
N LEU A 57 19.04 -1.31 -21.18
CA LEU A 57 18.76 0.01 -20.63
C LEU A 57 18.77 1.05 -21.77
N GLY A 58 17.61 1.71 -21.95
CA GLY A 58 17.40 2.60 -23.08
C GLY A 58 16.72 1.95 -24.30
N GLY A 59 16.28 0.66 -24.18
CA GLY A 59 15.49 -0.06 -25.19
C GLY A 59 16.24 -1.17 -25.89
N GLU A 60 17.02 -0.87 -26.91
CA GLU A 60 17.72 -1.87 -27.71
C GLU A 60 18.96 -2.47 -27.00
N PRO A 61 19.34 -3.73 -27.33
CA PRO A 61 20.52 -4.37 -26.75
C PRO A 61 21.81 -3.68 -27.16
N VAL A 62 22.47 -3.02 -26.21
CA VAL A 62 23.76 -2.32 -26.42
C VAL A 62 24.82 -2.85 -25.46
N LYS A 63 26.12 -2.61 -25.76
CA LYS A 63 27.21 -2.91 -24.83
C LYS A 63 27.07 -2.08 -23.55
N ILE A 64 27.41 -2.67 -22.41
CA ILE A 64 27.41 -1.96 -21.13
C ILE A 64 28.55 -0.92 -21.14
N THR A 65 28.21 0.29 -20.75
CA THR A 65 29.15 1.41 -20.53
C THR A 65 29.20 1.77 -19.04
N ILE A 66 30.13 2.62 -18.67
CA ILE A 66 30.23 3.17 -17.31
C ILE A 66 28.94 3.92 -16.92
N ASP A 67 28.31 4.61 -17.87
CA ASP A 67 27.04 5.31 -17.60
C ASP A 67 25.90 4.35 -17.33
N HIS A 68 25.86 3.20 -18.00
CA HIS A 68 24.93 2.13 -17.66
C HIS A 68 25.17 1.60 -16.24
N ILE A 69 26.42 1.43 -15.81
CA ILE A 69 26.75 1.00 -14.44
C ILE A 69 26.29 2.04 -13.42
N ARG A 70 26.52 3.32 -13.68
CA ARG A 70 26.01 4.42 -12.83
C ARG A 70 24.49 4.42 -12.72
N ALA A 71 23.79 4.21 -13.83
CA ALA A 71 22.33 4.07 -13.85
C ALA A 71 21.87 2.85 -13.04
N PHE A 72 22.54 1.69 -13.16
CA PHE A 72 22.25 0.50 -12.37
C PHE A 72 22.44 0.76 -10.87
N GLN A 73 23.51 1.41 -10.47
CA GLN A 73 23.77 1.80 -9.09
C GLN A 73 22.68 2.75 -8.55
N HIS A 74 22.23 3.70 -9.37
CA HIS A 74 21.12 4.57 -9.02
C HIS A 74 19.84 3.78 -8.80
N ASN A 75 19.46 2.91 -9.75
CA ASN A 75 18.26 2.07 -9.66
C ASN A 75 18.29 1.14 -8.44
N ILE A 76 19.45 0.58 -8.10
CA ILE A 76 19.62 -0.24 -6.90
C ILE A 76 19.37 0.60 -5.64
N ARG A 77 19.96 1.81 -5.56
CA ARG A 77 19.77 2.71 -4.39
C ARG A 77 18.31 3.08 -4.16
N THR A 78 17.52 3.25 -5.21
CA THR A 78 16.08 3.58 -5.09
C THR A 78 15.23 2.42 -4.55
N VAL A 79 15.69 1.18 -4.73
CA VAL A 79 14.96 -0.03 -4.33
C VAL A 79 15.49 -0.64 -3.03
N LYS A 80 16.82 -0.52 -2.79
CA LYS A 80 17.50 -1.18 -1.67
C LYS A 80 16.85 -0.84 -0.33
N ASN A 81 16.49 -1.89 0.40
CA ASN A 81 15.86 -1.82 1.72
C ASN A 81 14.51 -1.07 1.79
N LYS A 82 13.93 -0.70 0.66
CA LYS A 82 12.67 0.05 0.59
C LYS A 82 11.51 -0.66 1.33
N PHE A 83 11.53 -1.99 1.34
CA PHE A 83 10.53 -2.85 1.97
C PHE A 83 11.17 -3.83 2.97
N LYS A 84 12.19 -3.40 3.72
CA LYS A 84 12.90 -4.27 4.68
C LYS A 84 11.95 -4.93 5.68
N ALA A 85 10.86 -4.27 6.06
CA ALA A 85 9.81 -4.81 6.92
C ALA A 85 8.74 -5.61 6.15
N GLY A 86 8.97 -5.95 4.88
CA GLY A 86 8.00 -6.59 4.00
C GLY A 86 7.16 -5.58 3.20
N ILE A 87 6.41 -6.08 2.23
CA ILE A 87 5.52 -5.31 1.35
C ILE A 87 4.07 -5.73 1.58
N ARG A 88 3.13 -4.80 1.59
CA ARG A 88 1.70 -5.12 1.73
C ARG A 88 1.10 -5.55 0.39
N ALA A 89 0.14 -6.47 0.41
CA ALA A 89 -0.55 -6.95 -0.79
C ALA A 89 -1.02 -5.80 -1.70
N ARG A 90 -1.60 -4.76 -1.10
CA ARG A 90 -2.02 -3.55 -1.80
C ARG A 90 -0.87 -2.82 -2.49
N GLN A 91 0.26 -2.64 -1.79
CA GLN A 91 1.43 -1.98 -2.36
C GLN A 91 2.00 -2.77 -3.54
N VAL A 92 1.94 -4.12 -3.50
CA VAL A 92 2.35 -4.96 -4.64
C VAL A 92 1.52 -4.63 -5.87
N ILE A 93 0.20 -4.52 -5.73
CA ILE A 93 -0.69 -4.18 -6.85
C ILE A 93 -0.38 -2.76 -7.36
N ASP A 94 -0.31 -1.78 -6.46
CA ASP A 94 -0.15 -0.37 -6.80
C ASP A 94 1.22 -0.05 -7.45
N LEU A 95 2.27 -0.81 -7.12
CA LEU A 95 3.64 -0.61 -7.64
C LEU A 95 3.97 -1.49 -8.86
N SER A 96 3.05 -2.34 -9.28
CA SER A 96 3.28 -3.24 -10.42
C SER A 96 3.04 -2.55 -11.76
N LEU A 97 3.66 -3.12 -12.79
CA LEU A 97 3.51 -2.63 -14.15
C LEU A 97 2.07 -2.87 -14.65
N LYS A 98 1.51 -1.91 -15.36
CA LYS A 98 0.16 -1.99 -15.95
C LYS A 98 -0.01 -3.22 -16.84
N ASP A 99 1.02 -3.55 -17.62
CA ASP A 99 1.04 -4.74 -18.50
C ASP A 99 0.95 -6.05 -17.70
N ASP A 100 1.61 -6.12 -16.52
CA ASP A 100 1.52 -7.32 -15.67
C ASP A 100 0.16 -7.42 -14.99
N ILE A 101 -0.49 -6.29 -14.67
CA ILE A 101 -1.88 -6.24 -14.19
C ILE A 101 -2.83 -6.72 -15.29
N ALA A 102 -2.71 -6.20 -16.51
CA ALA A 102 -3.52 -6.62 -17.65
C ALA A 102 -3.38 -8.12 -17.91
N ARG A 103 -2.14 -8.63 -18.00
CA ARG A 103 -1.87 -10.06 -18.14
C ARG A 103 -2.41 -10.90 -16.98
N SER A 104 -2.43 -10.37 -15.77
CA SER A 104 -3.02 -11.06 -14.63
C SER A 104 -4.53 -11.23 -14.82
N ASN A 105 -5.21 -10.18 -15.28
CA ASN A 105 -6.65 -10.18 -15.53
C ASN A 105 -7.06 -11.07 -16.69
N GLU A 106 -6.29 -11.08 -17.77
CA GLU A 106 -6.58 -11.88 -18.95
C GLU A 106 -6.27 -13.36 -18.77
N GLN A 107 -5.15 -13.70 -18.10
CA GLN A 107 -4.57 -15.02 -18.15
C GLN A 107 -4.66 -15.81 -16.84
N ILE A 108 -4.76 -15.14 -15.68
CA ILE A 108 -4.77 -15.80 -14.39
C ILE A 108 -6.12 -15.66 -13.72
N ARG A 109 -6.88 -16.74 -13.69
CA ARG A 109 -8.25 -16.75 -13.18
C ARG A 109 -8.40 -17.36 -11.79
N MET A 110 -7.37 -18.06 -11.30
CA MET A 110 -7.42 -18.69 -9.99
C MET A 110 -6.13 -18.45 -9.18
N ALA A 111 -6.27 -18.28 -7.89
CA ALA A 111 -5.18 -18.26 -6.91
C ALA A 111 -5.69 -18.83 -5.57
N VAL A 112 -5.50 -20.12 -5.38
CA VAL A 112 -6.06 -20.87 -4.27
C VAL A 112 -4.99 -21.21 -3.24
N PRO A 113 -5.19 -20.96 -1.93
CA PRO A 113 -4.28 -21.40 -0.90
C PRO A 113 -4.37 -22.92 -0.75
N THR A 114 -3.24 -23.61 -0.86
CA THR A 114 -3.17 -25.08 -0.81
C THR A 114 -2.65 -25.59 0.52
N SER A 115 -1.66 -24.92 1.10
CA SER A 115 -1.09 -25.28 2.38
C SER A 115 -0.50 -24.06 3.08
N ALA A 116 -0.47 -24.11 4.41
CA ALA A 116 0.24 -23.14 5.22
C ALA A 116 0.92 -23.82 6.39
N GLY A 117 2.05 -23.25 6.81
CA GLY A 117 2.79 -23.71 7.97
C GLY A 117 3.73 -22.65 8.49
N LYS A 118 4.10 -22.76 9.75
CA LYS A 118 5.20 -22.01 10.33
C LYS A 118 6.49 -22.73 10.00
N GLU A 119 7.38 -22.07 9.25
CA GLU A 119 8.69 -22.66 8.92
C GLU A 119 9.76 -22.16 9.89
N PRO A 120 10.73 -23.03 10.27
CA PRO A 120 11.91 -22.60 11.00
C PRO A 120 12.65 -21.48 10.23
N GLY A 121 13.08 -20.44 10.94
CA GLY A 121 13.81 -19.32 10.32
C GLY A 121 12.94 -18.19 9.76
N THR A 122 11.60 -18.32 9.77
CA THR A 122 10.69 -17.24 9.32
C THR A 122 10.45 -16.14 10.34
N GLY A 123 11.14 -16.19 11.51
CA GLY A 123 11.00 -15.15 12.54
C GLY A 123 9.59 -15.01 13.12
N GLY A 124 8.81 -16.11 13.12
CA GLY A 124 7.42 -16.08 13.58
C GLY A 124 6.38 -15.86 12.47
N GLY A 125 6.80 -15.83 11.22
CA GLY A 125 5.92 -15.78 10.06
C GLY A 125 5.26 -17.12 9.74
N ALA A 126 4.18 -17.09 8.99
CA ALA A 126 3.56 -18.27 8.39
C ALA A 126 3.68 -18.23 6.87
N LEU A 127 4.22 -19.29 6.30
CA LEU A 127 4.36 -19.44 4.86
C LEU A 127 3.11 -20.10 4.29
N VAL A 128 2.39 -19.39 3.45
CA VAL A 128 1.22 -19.90 2.71
C VAL A 128 1.60 -20.15 1.27
N ARG A 129 1.32 -21.36 0.79
CA ARG A 129 1.50 -21.74 -0.60
C ARG A 129 0.16 -21.56 -1.34
N PHE A 130 0.19 -20.75 -2.37
CA PHE A 130 -0.90 -20.62 -3.33
C PHE A 130 -0.56 -21.35 -4.63
N MET A 131 -1.61 -21.85 -5.28
CA MET A 131 -1.55 -22.42 -6.62
C MET A 131 -2.34 -21.51 -7.57
N THR A 132 -1.73 -21.17 -8.70
CA THR A 132 -2.37 -20.41 -9.78
C THR A 132 -2.34 -21.23 -11.06
N ASN A 133 -3.27 -20.98 -11.98
CA ASN A 133 -3.08 -21.47 -13.34
C ASN A 133 -1.88 -20.77 -14.01
N ALA A 134 -1.31 -21.41 -15.00
CA ALA A 134 -0.30 -20.79 -15.86
C ALA A 134 -0.95 -20.01 -17.01
N GLY A 135 -0.19 -19.13 -17.66
CA GLY A 135 -0.65 -18.47 -18.87
C GLY A 135 -0.56 -19.39 -20.10
N PRO A 136 -1.13 -18.99 -21.25
CA PRO A 136 -1.18 -19.82 -22.46
C PRO A 136 0.20 -20.22 -23.00
N ASP A 137 1.19 -19.36 -22.84
CA ASP A 137 2.56 -19.59 -23.35
C ASP A 137 3.47 -20.27 -22.32
N SER A 138 2.94 -21.05 -21.41
CA SER A 138 3.70 -21.67 -20.33
C SER A 138 3.88 -23.17 -20.57
N ASP A 139 5.08 -23.67 -20.36
CA ASP A 139 5.41 -25.11 -20.42
C ASP A 139 4.79 -25.92 -19.29
N VAL A 140 4.21 -25.26 -18.30
CA VAL A 140 3.57 -25.89 -17.15
C VAL A 140 2.11 -25.43 -17.03
N THR A 141 1.25 -26.26 -16.46
CA THR A 141 -0.18 -25.95 -16.27
C THR A 141 -0.43 -25.09 -15.06
N ARG A 142 0.48 -25.05 -14.09
CA ARG A 142 0.29 -24.38 -12.79
C ARG A 142 1.58 -23.74 -12.30
N HIS A 143 1.46 -22.63 -11.57
CA HIS A 143 2.55 -22.02 -10.84
C HIS A 143 2.25 -21.96 -9.35
N HIS A 144 3.31 -21.98 -8.54
CA HIS A 144 3.23 -21.85 -7.10
C HIS A 144 3.72 -20.46 -6.69
N VAL A 145 2.93 -19.82 -5.82
CA VAL A 145 3.27 -18.56 -5.19
C VAL A 145 3.38 -18.80 -3.69
N LEU A 146 4.49 -18.39 -3.09
CA LEU A 146 4.70 -18.42 -1.65
C LEU A 146 4.48 -17.03 -1.08
N VAL A 147 3.71 -16.96 -0.01
CA VAL A 147 3.45 -15.72 0.73
C VAL A 147 3.79 -15.96 2.19
N ASN A 148 4.79 -15.27 2.70
CA ASN A 148 5.15 -15.28 4.11
C ASN A 148 4.44 -14.13 4.83
N PHE A 149 3.50 -14.44 5.70
CA PHE A 149 2.81 -13.52 6.60
C PHE A 149 3.67 -13.30 7.85
N MET A 150 4.52 -12.28 7.82
CA MET A 150 5.59 -12.05 8.78
C MET A 150 5.10 -11.88 10.23
N ASP A 151 3.98 -11.19 10.43
CA ASP A 151 3.40 -10.91 11.76
C ASP A 151 2.48 -12.03 12.29
N PHE A 152 2.52 -13.23 11.70
CA PHE A 152 1.61 -14.32 12.04
C PHE A 152 1.61 -14.67 13.52
N SER A 153 2.76 -15.02 14.10
CA SER A 153 2.86 -15.41 15.52
C SER A 153 2.41 -14.30 16.46
N LYS A 154 2.80 -13.06 16.17
CA LYS A 154 2.39 -11.87 16.93
C LYS A 154 0.87 -11.69 16.94
N ILE A 155 0.22 -11.86 15.80
CA ILE A 155 -1.24 -11.69 15.67
C ILE A 155 -1.99 -12.90 16.24
N ALA A 156 -1.48 -14.11 16.04
CA ALA A 156 -2.06 -15.33 16.61
C ALA A 156 -2.05 -15.29 18.13
N SER A 157 -0.93 -14.86 18.76
CA SER A 157 -0.79 -14.77 20.21
C SER A 157 -1.51 -13.59 20.84
N SER A 158 -1.53 -12.42 20.20
CA SER A 158 -2.10 -11.18 20.75
C SER A 158 -3.62 -11.20 20.90
N GLY A 159 -4.29 -12.22 20.45
CA GLY A 159 -5.75 -12.35 20.50
C GLY A 159 -6.21 -13.74 20.90
N ALA A 160 -5.50 -14.40 21.84
CA ALA A 160 -5.79 -15.79 22.25
C ALA A 160 -7.28 -16.00 22.62
N HIS A 161 -7.97 -14.99 23.13
CA HIS A 161 -9.40 -15.01 23.46
C HIS A 161 -10.27 -14.21 22.45
N GLY A 162 -9.68 -13.62 21.42
CA GLY A 162 -10.39 -12.80 20.43
C GLY A 162 -10.86 -13.58 19.22
N ASP A 163 -11.69 -12.91 18.41
CA ASP A 163 -12.22 -13.44 17.16
C ASP A 163 -11.07 -13.74 16.15
N ALA A 164 -10.91 -15.02 15.80
CA ALA A 164 -9.89 -15.48 14.86
C ALA A 164 -10.07 -14.88 13.45
N ARG A 165 -11.32 -14.62 13.03
CA ARG A 165 -11.63 -13.99 11.76
C ARG A 165 -11.16 -12.54 11.71
N LYS A 166 -11.32 -11.77 12.78
CA LYS A 166 -10.79 -10.40 12.90
C LYS A 166 -9.25 -10.41 12.89
N SER A 167 -8.64 -11.39 13.55
CA SER A 167 -7.20 -11.59 13.54
C SER A 167 -6.69 -11.94 12.13
N ALA A 168 -7.39 -12.78 11.38
CA ALA A 168 -7.07 -13.10 9.99
C ALA A 168 -7.22 -11.88 9.07
N ASP A 169 -8.26 -11.07 9.23
CA ASP A 169 -8.43 -9.82 8.47
C ASP A 169 -7.33 -8.80 8.78
N ARG A 170 -6.88 -8.74 10.04
CA ARG A 170 -5.73 -7.95 10.42
C ARG A 170 -4.43 -8.48 9.80
N LEU A 171 -4.22 -9.80 9.79
CA LEU A 171 -3.02 -10.45 9.27
C LEU A 171 -2.84 -10.20 7.78
N ARG A 172 -3.87 -10.36 6.95
CA ARG A 172 -3.77 -10.16 5.50
C ARG A 172 -3.43 -8.73 5.08
N LYS A 173 -3.60 -7.75 5.98
CA LYS A 173 -3.27 -6.33 5.78
C LYS A 173 -1.85 -5.97 6.21
N GLN A 174 -1.12 -6.89 6.86
CA GLN A 174 0.24 -6.66 7.32
C GLN A 174 1.27 -6.82 6.19
N PRO A 175 2.51 -6.36 6.40
CA PRO A 175 3.60 -6.62 5.50
C PRO A 175 3.86 -8.13 5.34
N LEU A 176 4.23 -8.52 4.13
CA LEU A 176 4.50 -9.90 3.76
C LEU A 176 5.72 -9.98 2.82
N LYS A 177 6.26 -11.20 2.68
CA LYS A 177 7.27 -11.50 1.66
C LYS A 177 6.66 -12.48 0.66
N ILE A 178 7.14 -12.43 -0.57
CA ILE A 178 6.55 -13.14 -1.69
C ILE A 178 7.59 -13.86 -2.55
N GLU A 179 7.20 -14.97 -3.17
CA GLU A 179 7.96 -15.66 -4.19
C GLU A 179 7.03 -16.31 -5.22
N CYS A 180 7.48 -16.48 -6.44
CA CYS A 180 6.77 -17.20 -7.50
C CYS A 180 7.71 -18.14 -8.27
N SER A 181 7.21 -19.30 -8.66
CA SER A 181 7.97 -20.29 -9.46
C SER A 181 8.11 -19.91 -10.95
N CYS A 182 7.46 -18.87 -11.46
CA CYS A 182 7.48 -18.54 -12.88
C CYS A 182 8.79 -17.83 -13.32
N GLY A 183 9.13 -17.99 -14.62
CA GLY A 183 10.33 -17.37 -15.21
C GLY A 183 10.32 -15.83 -15.13
N ARG A 184 9.15 -15.18 -15.28
CA ARG A 184 9.07 -13.72 -15.17
C ARG A 184 9.43 -13.23 -13.77
N TRP A 185 8.99 -13.90 -12.72
CA TRP A 185 9.44 -13.58 -11.36
C TRP A 185 10.95 -13.73 -11.23
N ARG A 186 11.48 -14.88 -11.66
CA ARG A 186 12.89 -15.23 -11.54
C ARG A 186 13.82 -14.25 -12.23
N PHE A 187 13.49 -13.84 -13.46
CA PHE A 187 14.40 -13.05 -14.30
C PHE A 187 14.11 -11.54 -14.29
N TRP A 188 12.97 -11.09 -13.72
CA TRP A 188 12.56 -9.69 -13.73
C TRP A 188 12.45 -9.10 -12.32
N PHE A 189 11.89 -9.84 -11.36
CA PHE A 189 11.46 -9.27 -10.08
C PHE A 189 12.16 -9.85 -8.85
N ARG A 190 12.69 -11.09 -8.89
CA ARG A 190 13.33 -11.71 -7.73
C ARG A 190 14.50 -10.87 -7.20
N TYR A 191 15.35 -10.31 -8.09
CA TYR A 191 16.42 -9.41 -7.71
C TYR A 191 15.87 -8.18 -6.95
N ILE A 192 14.82 -7.55 -7.48
CA ILE A 192 14.16 -6.40 -6.84
C ILE A 192 13.63 -6.78 -5.47
N ALA A 193 12.99 -7.94 -5.34
CA ALA A 193 12.46 -8.43 -4.07
C ALA A 193 13.57 -8.72 -3.05
N THR A 194 14.70 -9.27 -3.51
CA THR A 194 15.87 -9.54 -2.67
C THR A 194 16.45 -8.24 -2.11
N ILE A 195 16.84 -7.30 -2.97
CA ILE A 195 17.44 -6.05 -2.51
C ILE A 195 16.44 -5.14 -1.79
N GLY A 196 15.15 -5.23 -2.13
CA GLY A 196 14.06 -4.50 -1.50
C GLY A 196 13.64 -5.04 -0.13
N GLY A 197 14.01 -6.29 0.20
CA GLY A 197 13.73 -6.94 1.49
C GLY A 197 12.38 -7.64 1.59
N PHE A 198 11.72 -7.94 0.47
CA PHE A 198 10.40 -8.62 0.44
C PHE A 198 10.39 -9.97 -0.30
N ASN A 199 11.56 -10.56 -0.55
CA ASN A 199 11.66 -11.90 -1.11
C ASN A 199 11.39 -12.97 -0.06
N ALA A 200 10.51 -13.95 -0.35
CA ALA A 200 10.21 -15.09 0.53
C ALA A 200 11.04 -16.34 0.17
N GLY A 201 11.72 -16.33 -0.95
CA GLY A 201 12.49 -17.47 -1.43
C GLY A 201 14.00 -17.24 -1.38
N ARG A 202 14.70 -17.98 -2.24
CA ARG A 202 16.14 -17.84 -2.38
C ARG A 202 16.49 -16.45 -2.92
N ASP A 203 17.50 -15.84 -2.32
CA ASP A 203 18.00 -14.54 -2.76
C ASP A 203 18.58 -14.59 -4.18
N GLU A 204 18.37 -13.53 -4.93
CA GLU A 204 18.89 -13.33 -6.26
C GLU A 204 19.95 -12.24 -6.25
N THR A 205 21.17 -12.62 -6.63
CA THR A 205 22.33 -11.71 -6.68
C THR A 205 22.63 -11.20 -8.08
N GLY A 206 22.07 -11.85 -9.12
CA GLY A 206 22.26 -11.47 -10.51
C GLY A 206 21.40 -10.29 -10.91
N PHE A 207 22.02 -9.15 -11.26
CA PHE A 207 21.32 -7.97 -11.73
C PHE A 207 20.61 -8.24 -13.08
N PRO A 208 19.32 -7.90 -13.25
CA PRO A 208 18.54 -8.20 -14.44
C PRO A 208 18.82 -7.23 -15.59
N LYS A 209 20.08 -7.15 -16.03
CA LYS A 209 20.59 -6.20 -17.03
C LYS A 209 19.92 -6.25 -18.40
N ILE A 210 19.29 -7.39 -18.76
CA ILE A 210 18.57 -7.56 -20.03
C ILE A 210 17.07 -7.46 -19.85
N ARG A 211 16.53 -8.11 -18.81
CA ARG A 211 15.07 -8.25 -18.66
C ARG A 211 14.42 -7.06 -17.96
N ASN A 212 15.09 -6.48 -16.96
CA ASN A 212 14.58 -5.35 -16.20
C ASN A 212 15.71 -4.45 -15.65
N PRO A 213 16.52 -3.84 -16.51
CA PRO A 213 17.65 -3.02 -16.07
C PRO A 213 17.22 -1.75 -15.32
N GLY A 214 16.01 -1.27 -15.54
CA GLY A 214 15.43 -0.14 -14.83
C GLY A 214 14.83 -0.48 -13.47
N LEU A 215 14.83 -1.77 -13.06
CA LEU A 215 14.25 -2.27 -11.81
C LEU A 215 12.79 -1.81 -11.60
N SER A 216 12.01 -1.80 -12.67
CA SER A 216 10.62 -1.33 -12.68
C SER A 216 9.65 -2.44 -12.30
N GLY A 217 8.57 -2.07 -11.55
CA GLY A 217 7.57 -3.02 -11.07
C GLY A 217 8.08 -3.89 -9.94
N VAL A 218 7.19 -4.70 -9.36
CA VAL A 218 7.50 -5.52 -8.17
C VAL A 218 6.95 -6.94 -8.22
N ALA A 219 6.06 -7.26 -9.17
CA ALA A 219 5.39 -8.55 -9.21
C ALA A 219 5.04 -9.02 -10.63
N CYS A 220 5.01 -10.34 -10.82
CA CYS A 220 4.49 -10.99 -12.01
C CYS A 220 2.96 -11.21 -11.91
N LYS A 221 2.32 -11.54 -13.03
CA LYS A 221 0.87 -11.80 -13.15
C LYS A 221 0.32 -12.78 -12.09
N HIS A 222 1.08 -13.83 -11.72
CA HIS A 222 0.64 -14.83 -10.74
C HIS A 222 0.63 -14.25 -9.31
N ILE A 223 1.68 -13.53 -8.92
CA ILE A 223 1.71 -12.83 -7.63
C ILE A 223 0.60 -11.78 -7.55
N LEU A 224 0.37 -11.04 -8.62
CA LEU A 224 -0.70 -10.04 -8.67
C LEU A 224 -2.08 -10.64 -8.39
N ARG A 225 -2.41 -11.79 -9.01
CA ARG A 225 -3.65 -12.51 -8.71
C ARG A 225 -3.71 -12.96 -7.26
N VAL A 226 -2.63 -13.53 -6.72
CA VAL A 226 -2.57 -13.93 -5.31
C VAL A 226 -2.76 -12.73 -4.37
N MET A 227 -2.13 -11.58 -4.65
CA MET A 227 -2.28 -10.38 -3.83
C MET A 227 -3.71 -9.83 -3.87
N HIS A 228 -4.36 -9.90 -5.02
CA HIS A 228 -5.77 -9.55 -5.14
C HIS A 228 -6.65 -10.45 -4.26
N GLU A 229 -6.45 -11.77 -4.30
CA GLU A 229 -7.18 -12.73 -3.46
C GLU A 229 -6.87 -12.55 -1.97
N VAL A 230 -5.63 -12.28 -1.60
CA VAL A 230 -5.25 -11.95 -0.21
C VAL A 230 -6.01 -10.73 0.29
N GLU A 231 -6.18 -9.70 -0.53
CA GLU A 231 -6.91 -8.49 -0.14
C GLU A 231 -8.42 -8.67 -0.04
N SER A 232 -9.03 -9.38 -0.99
CA SER A 232 -10.48 -9.33 -1.21
C SER A 232 -11.22 -10.63 -0.92
N SER A 233 -10.56 -11.79 -1.05
CA SER A 233 -11.24 -13.09 -1.02
C SER A 233 -11.71 -13.50 0.37
N SER A 234 -12.95 -13.96 0.45
CA SER A 234 -13.52 -14.57 1.66
C SER A 234 -12.95 -15.97 1.92
N SER A 235 -12.61 -16.71 0.87
CA SER A 235 -12.01 -18.04 0.98
C SER A 235 -10.59 -18.00 1.53
N VAL A 236 -9.78 -17.02 1.11
CA VAL A 236 -8.45 -16.77 1.69
C VAL A 236 -8.56 -16.33 3.14
N LEU A 237 -9.52 -15.46 3.46
CA LEU A 237 -9.77 -15.03 4.84
C LEU A 237 -10.14 -16.23 5.74
N ALA A 238 -11.04 -17.13 5.27
CA ALA A 238 -11.41 -18.34 6.00
C ALA A 238 -10.23 -19.31 6.17
N PHE A 239 -9.35 -19.40 5.17
CA PHE A 239 -8.14 -20.21 5.26
C PHE A 239 -7.18 -19.67 6.34
N LEU A 240 -6.95 -18.37 6.38
CA LEU A 240 -6.12 -17.73 7.41
C LEU A 240 -6.76 -17.81 8.80
N GLU A 241 -8.09 -17.72 8.89
CA GLU A 241 -8.82 -17.92 10.14
C GLU A 241 -8.60 -19.33 10.70
N ARG A 242 -8.68 -20.39 9.86
CA ARG A 242 -8.37 -21.77 10.27
C ARG A 242 -6.92 -21.91 10.75
N LEU A 243 -5.98 -21.26 10.06
CA LEU A 243 -4.58 -21.28 10.44
C LEU A 243 -4.36 -20.66 11.82
N ILE A 244 -5.00 -19.53 12.11
CA ILE A 244 -4.93 -18.85 13.42
C ILE A 244 -5.60 -19.68 14.51
N LYS A 245 -6.79 -20.26 14.26
CA LYS A 245 -7.46 -21.15 15.21
C LYS A 245 -6.56 -22.31 15.60
N LYS A 246 -5.97 -22.98 14.62
CA LYS A 246 -5.05 -24.10 14.87
C LYS A 246 -3.77 -23.68 15.60
N ALA A 247 -3.28 -22.47 15.38
CA ALA A 247 -2.13 -21.94 16.12
C ALA A 247 -2.45 -21.64 17.59
N ARG A 248 -3.69 -21.30 17.89
CA ARG A 248 -4.15 -21.06 19.27
C ARG A 248 -4.48 -22.32 20.04
N GLU A 249 -4.86 -23.40 19.34
CA GLU A 249 -5.15 -24.71 19.94
C GLU A 249 -3.89 -25.50 20.33
N LYS A 250 -2.77 -25.17 19.71
CA LYS A 250 -1.49 -25.87 19.95
C LYS A 250 -0.52 -24.98 20.68
N ASP A 251 -0.07 -25.43 21.84
CA ASP A 251 1.06 -24.82 22.55
C ASP A 251 2.39 -24.94 21.78
N ASP A 252 2.44 -25.84 20.81
CA ASP A 252 3.60 -26.09 19.96
C ASP A 252 3.52 -25.27 18.68
N ASN A 253 4.54 -24.46 18.44
CA ASN A 253 4.68 -23.52 17.33
C ASN A 253 4.70 -24.15 15.90
N GLN A 254 4.45 -25.45 15.77
CA GLN A 254 4.41 -26.17 14.49
C GLN A 254 2.97 -26.30 13.97
N VAL A 255 2.46 -25.25 13.39
CA VAL A 255 1.13 -25.25 12.79
C VAL A 255 1.22 -25.54 11.29
N ASN A 256 0.56 -26.62 10.87
CA ASN A 256 0.41 -27.00 9.46
C ASN A 256 -1.05 -27.20 9.13
N ILE A 257 -1.54 -26.54 8.09
CA ILE A 257 -2.86 -26.80 7.51
C ILE A 257 -2.75 -27.04 6.00
N ARG A 258 -3.67 -27.85 5.46
CA ARG A 258 -3.81 -28.08 4.03
C ARG A 258 -5.29 -27.95 3.65
N ASN A 259 -5.56 -27.44 2.48
CA ASN A 259 -6.86 -27.59 1.84
C ASN A 259 -6.97 -29.00 1.24
N SER A 260 -8.15 -29.61 1.32
CA SER A 260 -8.42 -30.82 0.53
C SER A 260 -8.36 -30.47 -0.97
N GLN A 261 -8.10 -31.46 -1.79
CA GLN A 261 -8.11 -31.27 -3.24
C GLN A 261 -9.50 -30.81 -3.73
N LYS A 262 -10.56 -31.38 -3.17
CA LYS A 262 -11.95 -31.03 -3.49
C LYS A 262 -12.24 -29.55 -3.16
N ASP A 263 -11.82 -29.06 -1.99
CA ASP A 263 -12.04 -27.67 -1.60
C ASP A 263 -11.22 -26.71 -2.49
N ALA A 264 -9.98 -27.09 -2.82
CA ALA A 264 -9.13 -26.29 -3.71
C ALA A 264 -9.72 -26.19 -5.13
N GLU A 265 -10.26 -27.29 -5.67
CA GLU A 265 -10.90 -27.32 -6.97
C GLU A 265 -12.21 -26.51 -6.97
N ALA A 266 -13.03 -26.61 -5.91
CA ALA A 266 -14.24 -25.83 -5.77
C ALA A 266 -13.95 -24.33 -5.72
N GLN A 267 -12.95 -23.90 -4.93
CA GLN A 267 -12.51 -22.51 -4.87
C GLN A 267 -11.95 -22.02 -6.21
N ALA A 268 -11.19 -22.86 -6.91
CA ALA A 268 -10.65 -22.51 -8.23
C ALA A 268 -11.75 -22.28 -9.26
N LYS A 269 -12.80 -23.12 -9.23
CA LYS A 269 -13.96 -22.98 -10.12
C LYS A 269 -14.73 -21.69 -9.81
N GLU A 270 -15.03 -21.44 -8.54
CA GLU A 270 -15.70 -20.20 -8.10
C GLU A 270 -14.93 -18.94 -8.53
N GLN A 271 -13.61 -18.93 -8.34
CA GLN A 271 -12.78 -17.80 -8.76
C GLN A 271 -12.73 -17.63 -10.28
N ALA A 272 -12.72 -18.70 -11.04
CA ALA A 272 -12.74 -18.65 -12.50
C ALA A 272 -14.05 -18.10 -13.06
N GLU A 273 -15.17 -18.40 -12.40
CA GLU A 273 -16.51 -17.96 -12.80
C GLU A 273 -16.84 -16.53 -12.33
N ASN A 274 -16.44 -16.16 -11.11
CA ASN A 274 -16.88 -14.94 -10.42
C ASN A 274 -15.72 -13.98 -10.06
N GLY A 275 -14.50 -14.27 -10.49
CA GLY A 275 -13.32 -13.49 -10.10
C GLY A 275 -13.35 -12.06 -10.65
N SER A 276 -13.10 -11.08 -9.79
CA SER A 276 -12.91 -9.68 -10.17
C SER A 276 -11.51 -9.42 -10.72
N ASP A 277 -11.37 -8.37 -11.51
CA ASP A 277 -10.08 -7.98 -12.07
C ASP A 277 -9.14 -7.37 -11.01
N VAL A 278 -7.86 -7.72 -11.10
CA VAL A 278 -6.79 -7.10 -10.30
C VAL A 278 -6.72 -5.61 -10.62
N GLY A 279 -6.73 -4.78 -9.60
CA GLY A 279 -6.74 -3.32 -9.78
C GLY A 279 -8.14 -2.69 -9.76
N GLU A 280 -9.23 -3.43 -10.00
CA GLU A 280 -10.59 -2.91 -9.91
C GLU A 280 -10.88 -2.35 -8.50
N SER A 281 -10.48 -3.07 -7.47
CA SER A 281 -10.56 -2.59 -6.09
C SER A 281 -9.74 -1.31 -5.86
N THR A 282 -8.64 -1.11 -6.60
CA THR A 282 -7.81 0.10 -6.58
C THR A 282 -8.54 1.27 -7.17
N ALA A 283 -9.07 1.13 -8.39
CA ALA A 283 -9.82 2.18 -9.07
C ALA A 283 -11.08 2.58 -8.27
N ARG A 284 -11.80 1.60 -7.70
CA ARG A 284 -12.94 1.85 -6.82
C ARG A 284 -12.54 2.62 -5.56
N ARG A 285 -11.41 2.28 -4.93
CA ARG A 285 -10.89 2.95 -3.74
C ARG A 285 -10.38 4.36 -4.05
N GLU A 286 -9.72 4.58 -5.17
CA GLU A 286 -9.31 5.91 -5.64
C GLU A 286 -10.50 6.79 -5.89
N LYS A 287 -11.54 6.28 -6.56
CA LYS A 287 -12.82 6.97 -6.75
C LYS A 287 -13.47 7.33 -5.40
N TRP A 288 -13.46 6.41 -4.44
CA TRP A 288 -13.97 6.66 -3.09
C TRP A 288 -13.16 7.71 -2.33
N ARG A 289 -11.82 7.68 -2.44
CA ARG A 289 -10.95 8.71 -1.84
C ARG A 289 -11.18 10.08 -2.45
N ALA A 290 -11.28 10.16 -3.77
CA ALA A 290 -11.58 11.38 -4.48
C ALA A 290 -12.95 11.96 -4.06
N GLN A 291 -13.99 11.11 -3.95
CA GLN A 291 -15.31 11.52 -3.46
C GLN A 291 -15.27 11.97 -2.00
N ALA A 292 -14.54 11.26 -1.14
CA ALA A 292 -14.39 11.64 0.26
C ALA A 292 -13.65 12.97 0.42
N GLN A 293 -12.62 13.21 -0.39
CA GLN A 293 -11.89 14.48 -0.42
C GLN A 293 -12.80 15.61 -0.90
N ALA A 294 -13.51 15.42 -1.99
CA ALA A 294 -14.47 16.41 -2.51
C ALA A 294 -15.56 16.77 -1.47
N ARG A 295 -16.05 15.77 -0.72
CA ARG A 295 -17.00 16.03 0.39
C ARG A 295 -16.38 16.88 1.51
N ARG A 296 -15.11 16.63 1.88
CA ARG A 296 -14.37 17.42 2.88
C ARG A 296 -14.17 18.86 2.43
N ASP A 297 -13.79 19.06 1.17
CA ASP A 297 -13.54 20.37 0.58
C ASP A 297 -14.84 21.18 0.51
N ASN A 298 -15.96 20.55 0.10
CA ASN A 298 -17.27 21.17 0.11
C ASN A 298 -17.75 21.53 1.53
N ALA A 299 -17.49 20.66 2.51
CA ALA A 299 -17.84 20.93 3.89
C ALA A 299 -17.01 22.11 4.46
N LYS A 300 -15.72 22.19 4.11
CA LYS A 300 -14.86 23.32 4.46
C LYS A 300 -15.37 24.63 3.84
N LYS A 301 -15.69 24.62 2.54
CA LYS A 301 -16.24 25.77 1.82
C LYS A 301 -17.51 26.29 2.50
N ARG A 302 -18.47 25.41 2.81
CA ARG A 302 -19.70 25.78 3.53
C ARG A 302 -19.44 26.38 4.90
N ARG A 303 -18.43 25.86 5.65
CA ARG A 303 -18.05 26.44 6.95
C ARG A 303 -17.47 27.84 6.80
N ASP A 304 -16.62 28.05 5.80
CA ASP A 304 -16.00 29.34 5.56
C ASP A 304 -17.04 30.38 5.08
N GLU A 305 -17.98 29.99 4.22
CA GLU A 305 -19.13 30.82 3.82
C GLU A 305 -20.01 31.16 5.05
N SER A 306 -20.35 30.20 5.88
CA SER A 306 -21.14 30.44 7.12
C SER A 306 -20.43 31.39 8.06
N ARG A 307 -19.10 31.26 8.26
CA ARG A 307 -18.32 32.19 9.06
C ARG A 307 -18.30 33.60 8.48
N LYS A 308 -18.24 33.74 7.16
CA LYS A 308 -18.31 35.05 6.49
C LYS A 308 -19.66 35.72 6.75
N HIS A 309 -20.75 35.01 6.54
CA HIS A 309 -22.11 35.52 6.81
C HIS A 309 -22.33 35.89 8.30
N GLN A 310 -21.77 35.09 9.23
CA GLN A 310 -21.82 35.42 10.65
C GLN A 310 -21.08 36.70 10.97
N LYS A 311 -19.89 36.94 10.41
CA LYS A 311 -19.13 38.19 10.59
C LYS A 311 -19.85 39.39 9.99
N GLU A 312 -20.41 39.25 8.79
CA GLU A 312 -21.21 40.30 8.14
C GLU A 312 -22.46 40.63 8.95
N GLY A 313 -23.16 39.61 9.44
CA GLY A 313 -24.31 39.78 10.30
C GLY A 313 -23.96 40.44 11.67
N ALA A 314 -22.79 40.09 12.24
CA ALA A 314 -22.31 40.74 13.46
C ALA A 314 -21.98 42.22 13.24
N ALA A 315 -21.25 42.52 12.14
CA ALA A 315 -20.95 43.92 11.78
C ALA A 315 -22.21 44.76 11.54
N THR A 316 -23.21 44.19 10.85
CA THR A 316 -24.50 44.88 10.65
C THR A 316 -25.26 45.13 11.98
N ARG A 317 -25.20 44.16 12.90
CA ARG A 317 -25.82 44.36 14.24
C ARG A 317 -25.12 45.45 15.04
N GLN A 318 -23.78 45.48 15.01
CA GLN A 318 -23.00 46.52 15.66
C GLN A 318 -23.27 47.91 15.09
N ALA A 319 -23.34 48.03 13.75
CA ALA A 319 -23.69 49.31 13.09
C ALA A 319 -25.09 49.78 13.48
N LYS A 320 -26.09 48.88 13.48
CA LYS A 320 -27.46 49.23 13.96
C LYS A 320 -27.52 49.61 15.42
N ALA A 321 -26.72 48.96 16.28
CA ALA A 321 -26.65 49.31 17.72
C ALA A 321 -26.02 50.70 17.91
N ALA A 322 -24.94 51.01 17.16
CA ALA A 322 -24.31 52.33 17.19
C ALA A 322 -25.25 53.44 16.70
N ASP A 323 -26.01 53.23 15.63
CA ASP A 323 -27.01 54.18 15.13
C ASP A 323 -28.15 54.43 16.14
N ARG A 324 -28.62 53.37 16.81
CA ARG A 324 -29.61 53.50 17.89
C ARG A 324 -29.06 54.31 19.08
N ALA A 325 -27.80 54.05 19.48
CA ALA A 325 -27.16 54.77 20.56
C ALA A 325 -27.00 56.27 20.22
N ALA A 326 -26.57 56.58 18.99
CA ALA A 326 -26.45 57.95 18.52
C ALA A 326 -27.82 58.71 18.52
N LYS A 327 -28.86 58.07 18.02
CA LYS A 327 -30.22 58.65 18.03
C LYS A 327 -30.75 58.88 19.47
N SER A 328 -30.42 57.99 20.40
CA SER A 328 -30.78 58.10 21.82
C SER A 328 -30.02 59.22 22.47
N GLU A 329 -28.73 59.40 22.18
CA GLU A 329 -27.92 60.52 22.66
C GLU A 329 -28.46 61.85 22.13
N ASP A 330 -28.76 61.98 20.86
CA ASP A 330 -29.30 63.18 20.25
C ASP A 330 -30.67 63.53 20.84
N ALA A 331 -31.55 62.55 21.04
CA ALA A 331 -32.86 62.77 21.67
C ALA A 331 -32.70 63.25 23.13
N TYR A 332 -31.73 62.78 23.91
CA TYR A 332 -31.42 63.21 25.21
C TYR A 332 -30.95 64.68 25.23
N VAL A 333 -30.02 65.03 24.35
CA VAL A 333 -29.51 66.40 24.19
C VAL A 333 -30.63 67.35 23.80
N GLN A 334 -31.48 67.03 22.85
CA GLN A 334 -32.61 67.82 22.43
C GLN A 334 -33.60 68.09 23.60
N ARG A 335 -33.87 67.08 24.40
CA ARG A 335 -34.71 67.28 25.64
C ARG A 335 -34.06 68.22 26.61
N ALA A 336 -32.75 68.09 26.86
CA ALA A 336 -32.03 69.00 27.79
C ALA A 336 -32.03 70.44 27.28
N MET A 337 -31.82 70.67 25.99
CA MET A 337 -31.89 71.99 25.36
C MET A 337 -33.27 72.61 25.55
N LYS A 338 -34.33 71.88 25.28
CA LYS A 338 -35.71 72.36 25.43
C LYS A 338 -36.04 72.66 26.87
N GLN A 339 -35.66 71.84 27.85
CA GLN A 339 -35.84 72.07 29.26
C GLN A 339 -35.10 73.30 29.78
N THR A 340 -33.88 73.56 29.26
CA THR A 340 -33.11 74.76 29.65
C THR A 340 -33.73 75.99 29.07
N GLU A 341 -34.22 76.03 27.87
CA GLU A 341 -34.93 77.17 27.23
C GLU A 341 -36.27 77.47 27.98
N GLU A 342 -37.02 76.38 28.27
CA GLU A 342 -38.28 76.54 29.01
C GLU A 342 -38.09 77.03 30.47
N LYS A 343 -37.03 76.61 31.15
CA LYS A 343 -36.83 76.86 32.57
C LYS A 343 -36.07 78.15 32.85
N PHE A 344 -35.16 78.56 31.98
CA PHE A 344 -34.22 79.66 32.17
C PHE A 344 -34.32 80.80 31.14
N GLY A 345 -35.12 80.61 30.08
CA GLY A 345 -35.33 81.60 29.02
C GLY A 345 -34.16 81.86 28.08
N PHE A 346 -33.14 81.01 28.11
CA PHE A 346 -31.97 81.09 27.16
C PHE A 346 -31.61 79.72 26.55
N LYS A 347 -30.98 79.79 25.39
CA LYS A 347 -30.52 78.56 24.69
C LYS A 347 -29.19 78.11 25.28
N MET A 348 -28.99 76.77 25.33
CA MET A 348 -27.74 76.22 25.77
C MET A 348 -26.60 76.61 24.78
N THR A 349 -25.43 76.93 25.33
CA THR A 349 -24.24 77.16 24.53
C THR A 349 -23.67 75.85 23.99
N ASP A 350 -22.84 75.93 22.94
CA ASP A 350 -22.19 74.73 22.34
C ASP A 350 -21.37 73.93 23.35
N GLU A 351 -20.75 74.59 24.30
CA GLU A 351 -19.99 73.98 25.39
C GLU A 351 -20.90 73.19 26.36
N GLN A 352 -22.06 73.77 26.72
CA GLN A 352 -23.05 73.08 27.53
C GLN A 352 -23.67 71.85 26.79
N VAL A 353 -23.88 71.96 25.48
CA VAL A 353 -24.35 70.88 24.65
C VAL A 353 -23.29 69.74 24.62
N ARG A 354 -21.99 70.04 24.48
CA ARG A 354 -20.89 69.04 24.53
C ARG A 354 -20.84 68.38 25.93
N ALA A 355 -20.88 69.13 26.97
CA ALA A 355 -20.91 68.62 28.37
C ALA A 355 -22.09 67.64 28.58
N THR A 356 -23.26 67.97 28.04
CA THR A 356 -24.46 67.12 28.11
C THR A 356 -24.31 65.84 27.38
N ARG A 357 -23.65 65.86 26.19
CA ARG A 357 -23.31 64.64 25.42
C ARG A 357 -22.33 63.79 26.19
N GLU A 358 -21.27 64.35 26.74
CA GLU A 358 -20.29 63.65 27.56
C GLU A 358 -20.88 62.99 28.78
N LYS A 359 -21.81 63.70 29.44
CA LYS A 359 -22.54 63.14 30.56
C LYS A 359 -23.41 61.98 30.19
N TYR A 360 -24.16 62.06 29.06
CA TYR A 360 -24.97 60.96 28.56
C TYR A 360 -24.08 59.70 28.25
N ARG A 361 -22.97 59.92 27.61
CA ARG A 361 -22.03 58.80 27.28
C ARG A 361 -21.48 58.16 28.56
N ARG A 362 -21.15 58.90 29.55
CA ARG A 362 -20.65 58.42 30.85
C ARG A 362 -21.69 57.63 31.62
N ASP A 363 -22.92 58.08 31.59
CA ASP A 363 -24.03 57.48 32.34
C ASP A 363 -24.60 56.23 31.64
N HIS A 364 -24.28 56.03 30.39
CA HIS A 364 -24.77 54.88 29.52
C HIS A 364 -23.66 54.08 28.88
N ALA A 365 -22.40 54.24 29.27
CA ALA A 365 -21.28 53.38 28.96
C ALA A 365 -21.26 52.17 29.90
#